data_701541d32809bca9cb2ca6f793d45acd
#
_entry.id   701541d32809bca9cb2ca6f793d45acd
#
_cell.length_a   1.000
_cell.length_b   1.000
_cell.length_c   1.000
_cell.angle_alpha   90.00
_cell.angle_beta   90.00
_cell.angle_gamma   90.00
#
_symmetry.space_group_name_H-M   'P 1'
#
loop_
_entity.id
_entity.type
_entity.pdbx_description
1 polymer ?
#
loop_
_entity_poly.entity_id
_entity_poly.type
_entity_poly.pdbx_seq_one_letter_code
_entity_poly.pdbx_strand_id
1 'polypeptide(L)'
;MLARMRGLKRKLTACAEEESRLQTQSQSRIKHLGELYGMQSLDDVKYEEWSRTRLDRLLVDYLLRNGYKESASALASEKGIEDLVDVETFVQMSRIRESLLDKKVTEALAWCAENKKDLRRMEVCHLFHGESGERDADEPTE
;
A
#
# COMPACT_ATOMS: atom_id res chain seq x y z
N MET A 1 32.87 13.55 -7.15
CA MET A 1 31.75 14.45 -7.47
C MET A 1 30.75 13.83 -8.45
N LEU A 2 31.15 13.35 -9.62
CA LEU A 2 30.32 12.76 -10.66
C LEU A 2 29.46 11.53 -10.18
N ALA A 3 30.02 10.67 -9.32
CA ALA A 3 29.29 9.52 -8.80
C ALA A 3 28.08 9.93 -7.92
N ARG A 4 28.23 10.98 -7.10
CA ARG A 4 27.14 11.54 -6.29
C ARG A 4 26.04 12.14 -7.17
N MET A 5 26.40 12.85 -8.23
CA MET A 5 25.44 13.43 -9.18
C MET A 5 24.66 12.35 -9.93
N ARG A 6 25.34 11.27 -10.37
CA ARG A 6 24.67 10.12 -11.00
C ARG A 6 23.74 9.39 -10.03
N GLY A 7 24.14 9.28 -8.76
CA GLY A 7 23.28 8.70 -7.71
C GLY A 7 22.02 9.55 -7.46
N LEU A 8 22.18 10.87 -7.38
CA LEU A 8 21.06 11.80 -7.21
C LEU A 8 20.12 11.76 -8.43
N LYS A 9 20.66 11.79 -9.64
CA LYS A 9 19.85 11.68 -10.86
C LYS A 9 19.00 10.40 -10.86
N ARG A 10 19.58 9.24 -10.54
CA ARG A 10 18.83 7.96 -10.46
C ARG A 10 17.71 8.02 -9.44
N LYS A 11 17.94 8.59 -8.26
CA LYS A 11 16.92 8.76 -7.23
C LYS A 11 15.79 9.68 -7.68
N LEU A 12 16.12 10.79 -8.35
CA LEU A 12 15.12 11.71 -8.88
C LEU A 12 14.29 11.07 -9.98
N THR A 13 14.92 10.32 -10.89
CA THR A 13 14.20 9.59 -11.95
C THR A 13 13.23 8.56 -11.35
N ALA A 14 13.70 7.74 -10.41
CA ALA A 14 12.84 6.75 -9.73
C ALA A 14 11.68 7.40 -8.95
N CYS A 15 11.94 8.55 -8.29
CA CYS A 15 10.90 9.30 -7.60
C CYS A 15 9.85 9.87 -8.57
N ALA A 16 10.28 10.39 -9.71
CA ALA A 16 9.37 10.92 -10.74
C ALA A 16 8.53 9.81 -11.40
N GLU A 17 9.11 8.65 -11.63
CA GLU A 17 8.38 7.48 -12.16
C GLU A 17 7.31 7.01 -11.16
N GLU A 18 7.66 6.93 -9.89
CA GLU A 18 6.71 6.55 -8.83
C GLU A 18 5.60 7.59 -8.64
N GLU A 19 5.93 8.88 -8.67
CA GLU A 19 4.95 9.97 -8.63
C GLU A 19 3.97 9.87 -9.81
N SER A 20 4.48 9.64 -11.04
CA SER A 20 3.66 9.47 -12.23
C SER A 20 2.73 8.26 -12.11
N ARG A 21 3.21 7.14 -11.57
CA ARG A 21 2.41 5.94 -11.32
C ARG A 21 1.26 6.22 -10.35
N LEU A 22 1.58 6.83 -9.19
CA LEU A 22 0.58 7.17 -8.18
C LEU A 22 -0.46 8.17 -8.68
N GLN A 23 -0.04 9.12 -9.52
CA GLN A 23 -0.94 10.07 -10.16
C GLN A 23 -1.91 9.37 -11.11
N THR A 24 -1.41 8.44 -11.94
CA THR A 24 -2.24 7.64 -12.85
C THR A 24 -3.26 6.81 -12.08
N GLN A 25 -2.84 6.11 -11.02
CA GLN A 25 -3.74 5.35 -10.16
C GLN A 25 -4.82 6.24 -9.52
N SER A 26 -4.43 7.41 -9.02
CA SER A 26 -5.37 8.35 -8.40
C SER A 26 -6.40 8.85 -9.41
N GLN A 27 -5.97 9.20 -10.62
CA GLN A 27 -6.85 9.64 -11.70
C GLN A 27 -7.84 8.54 -12.13
N SER A 28 -7.37 7.29 -12.27
CA SER A 28 -8.21 6.14 -12.61
C SER A 28 -9.28 5.88 -11.54
N ARG A 29 -8.92 6.00 -10.26
CA ARG A 29 -9.86 5.86 -9.12
C ARG A 29 -10.88 6.99 -9.07
N ILE A 30 -10.45 8.24 -9.27
CA ILE A 30 -11.35 9.40 -9.33
C ILE A 30 -12.31 9.26 -10.50
N LYS A 31 -11.82 8.86 -11.68
CA LYS A 31 -12.64 8.62 -12.86
C LYS A 31 -13.70 7.55 -12.58
N HIS A 32 -13.30 6.41 -12.04
CA HIS A 32 -14.23 5.31 -11.70
C HIS A 32 -15.32 5.73 -10.70
N LEU A 33 -14.98 6.56 -9.70
CA LEU A 33 -15.96 7.12 -8.77
C LEU A 33 -16.85 8.17 -9.48
N GLY A 34 -16.28 9.01 -10.34
CA GLY A 34 -17.02 10.02 -11.09
C GLY A 34 -18.06 9.41 -12.03
N GLU A 35 -17.77 8.25 -12.61
CA GLU A 35 -18.72 7.50 -13.44
C GLU A 35 -19.98 7.12 -12.65
N LEU A 36 -19.83 6.68 -11.40
CA LEU A 36 -20.98 6.37 -10.52
C LEU A 36 -21.86 7.61 -10.27
N TYR A 37 -21.25 8.76 -9.97
CA TYR A 37 -22.00 10.00 -9.70
C TYR A 37 -22.66 10.59 -10.95
N GLY A 38 -22.21 10.22 -12.15
CA GLY A 38 -22.79 10.61 -13.41
C GLY A 38 -24.01 9.80 -13.83
N MET A 39 -24.31 8.68 -13.16
CA MET A 39 -25.43 7.79 -13.48
C MET A 39 -26.73 8.30 -12.88
N GLN A 40 -27.79 8.34 -13.67
CA GLN A 40 -29.10 8.82 -13.21
C GLN A 40 -30.01 7.74 -12.66
N SER A 41 -29.76 6.47 -13.00
CA SER A 41 -30.58 5.32 -12.58
C SER A 41 -29.74 4.08 -12.36
N LEU A 42 -30.20 3.20 -11.46
CA LEU A 42 -29.62 1.89 -11.24
C LEU A 42 -29.91 0.89 -12.36
N ASP A 43 -30.89 1.19 -13.21
CA ASP A 43 -31.26 0.36 -14.38
C ASP A 43 -30.45 0.72 -15.64
N ASP A 44 -29.46 1.63 -15.51
CA ASP A 44 -28.56 1.98 -16.60
C ASP A 44 -27.56 0.85 -16.89
N VAL A 45 -27.38 0.51 -18.16
CA VAL A 45 -26.35 -0.47 -18.60
C VAL A 45 -24.95 -0.07 -18.09
N LYS A 46 -24.66 1.22 -18.01
CA LYS A 46 -23.40 1.73 -17.44
C LYS A 46 -23.23 1.38 -15.96
N TYR A 47 -24.33 1.36 -15.20
CA TYR A 47 -24.30 0.93 -13.81
C TYR A 47 -23.96 -0.57 -13.68
N GLU A 48 -24.47 -1.39 -14.59
CA GLU A 48 -24.13 -2.82 -14.62
C GLU A 48 -22.62 -3.04 -14.88
N GLU A 49 -22.05 -2.36 -15.86
CA GLU A 49 -20.60 -2.42 -16.16
C GLU A 49 -19.76 -1.92 -15.00
N TRP A 50 -20.15 -0.80 -14.40
CA TRP A 50 -19.47 -0.25 -13.23
C TRP A 50 -19.55 -1.20 -12.02
N SER A 51 -20.71 -1.80 -11.80
CA SER A 51 -20.94 -2.75 -10.72
C SER A 51 -20.11 -4.03 -10.90
N ARG A 52 -19.97 -4.53 -12.12
CA ARG A 52 -19.07 -5.65 -12.45
C ARG A 52 -17.62 -5.32 -12.12
N THR A 53 -17.14 -4.16 -12.55
CA THR A 53 -15.79 -3.69 -12.21
C THR A 53 -15.56 -3.60 -10.69
N ARG A 54 -16.57 -3.14 -9.96
CA ARG A 54 -16.53 -3.11 -8.49
C ARG A 54 -16.43 -4.52 -7.89
N LEU A 55 -17.20 -5.49 -8.39
CA LEU A 55 -17.12 -6.90 -7.96
C LEU A 55 -15.75 -7.50 -8.25
N ASP A 56 -15.20 -7.27 -9.44
CA ASP A 56 -13.87 -7.74 -9.81
C ASP A 56 -12.80 -7.17 -8.86
N ARG A 57 -12.89 -5.89 -8.51
CA ARG A 57 -12.01 -5.26 -7.51
C ARG A 57 -12.13 -5.91 -6.13
N LEU A 58 -13.34 -6.16 -5.67
CA LEU A 58 -13.58 -6.83 -4.37
C LEU A 58 -13.03 -8.26 -4.38
N LEU A 59 -13.15 -8.95 -5.51
CA LEU A 59 -12.59 -10.30 -5.66
C LEU A 59 -11.06 -10.28 -5.64
N VAL A 60 -10.44 -9.33 -6.34
CA VAL A 60 -8.98 -9.15 -6.30
C VAL A 60 -8.52 -8.82 -4.88
N ASP A 61 -9.21 -7.91 -4.17
CA ASP A 61 -8.89 -7.57 -2.78
C ASP A 61 -9.00 -8.79 -1.85
N TYR A 62 -10.04 -9.61 -2.03
CA TYR A 62 -10.20 -10.86 -1.29
C TYR A 62 -9.04 -11.84 -1.55
N LEU A 63 -8.66 -12.04 -2.81
CA LEU A 63 -7.55 -12.92 -3.18
C LEU A 63 -6.23 -12.42 -2.57
N LEU A 64 -5.96 -11.12 -2.61
CA LEU A 64 -4.77 -10.52 -2.04
C LEU A 64 -4.70 -10.70 -0.52
N ARG A 65 -5.82 -10.50 0.18
CA ARG A 65 -5.90 -10.69 1.66
C ARG A 65 -5.65 -12.13 2.08
N ASN A 66 -6.06 -13.08 1.24
CA ASN A 66 -5.83 -14.51 1.48
C ASN A 66 -4.46 -15.02 0.98
N GLY A 67 -3.64 -14.15 0.39
CA GLY A 67 -2.29 -14.50 -0.07
C GLY A 67 -2.20 -15.08 -1.48
N TYR A 68 -3.31 -15.11 -2.24
CA TYR A 68 -3.35 -15.60 -3.62
C TYR A 68 -2.88 -14.53 -4.62
N LYS A 69 -1.63 -14.09 -4.49
CA LYS A 69 -1.04 -12.97 -5.23
C LYS A 69 -1.07 -13.16 -6.74
N GLU A 70 -0.70 -14.35 -7.20
CA GLU A 70 -0.61 -14.68 -8.64
C GLU A 70 -1.99 -14.65 -9.29
N SER A 71 -2.98 -15.28 -8.64
CA SER A 71 -4.37 -15.27 -9.11
C SER A 71 -4.96 -13.86 -9.11
N ALA A 72 -4.66 -13.07 -8.08
CA ALA A 72 -5.09 -11.67 -7.98
C ALA A 72 -4.51 -10.81 -9.11
N SER A 73 -3.20 -10.93 -9.36
CA SER A 73 -2.53 -10.20 -10.44
C SER A 73 -3.05 -10.62 -11.82
N ALA A 74 -3.24 -11.92 -12.05
CA ALA A 74 -3.78 -12.42 -13.31
C ALA A 74 -5.19 -11.90 -13.57
N LEU A 75 -6.07 -11.92 -12.55
CA LEU A 75 -7.42 -11.39 -12.65
C LEU A 75 -7.42 -9.87 -12.87
N ALA A 76 -6.58 -9.11 -12.15
CA ALA A 76 -6.48 -7.67 -12.33
C ALA A 76 -6.06 -7.30 -13.76
N SER A 77 -5.08 -8.03 -14.31
CA SER A 77 -4.59 -7.83 -15.68
C SER A 77 -5.63 -8.24 -16.73
N GLU A 78 -6.31 -9.39 -16.55
CA GLU A 78 -7.38 -9.83 -17.45
C GLU A 78 -8.52 -8.81 -17.54
N LYS A 79 -8.87 -8.18 -16.42
CA LYS A 79 -9.96 -7.20 -16.32
C LYS A 79 -9.51 -5.75 -16.59
N GLY A 80 -8.20 -5.50 -16.73
CA GLY A 80 -7.64 -4.16 -16.93
C GLY A 80 -7.91 -3.21 -15.77
N ILE A 81 -7.89 -3.73 -14.54
CA ILE A 81 -8.17 -2.98 -13.29
C ILE A 81 -6.94 -2.81 -12.40
N GLU A 82 -5.73 -2.99 -12.93
CA GLU A 82 -4.48 -2.90 -12.16
C GLU A 82 -4.35 -1.57 -11.42
N ASP A 83 -4.74 -0.46 -12.05
CA ASP A 83 -4.72 0.88 -11.44
C ASP A 83 -5.77 1.06 -10.32
N LEU A 84 -6.75 0.20 -10.25
CA LEU A 84 -7.83 0.27 -9.26
C LEU A 84 -7.57 -0.58 -8.02
N VAL A 85 -6.50 -1.38 -7.99
CA VAL A 85 -6.15 -2.31 -6.91
C VAL A 85 -4.72 -2.06 -6.41
N ASP A 86 -4.46 -2.43 -5.16
CA ASP A 86 -3.18 -2.18 -4.48
C ASP A 86 -2.34 -3.45 -4.35
N VAL A 87 -2.08 -4.15 -5.46
CA VAL A 87 -1.35 -5.44 -5.47
C VAL A 87 -0.01 -5.35 -4.73
N GLU A 88 0.77 -4.32 -5.01
CA GLU A 88 2.11 -4.13 -4.44
C GLU A 88 2.09 -4.00 -2.91
N THR A 89 1.15 -3.22 -2.37
CA THR A 89 0.97 -3.04 -0.93
C THR A 89 0.65 -4.36 -0.23
N PHE A 90 -0.23 -5.18 -0.83
CA PHE A 90 -0.58 -6.48 -0.28
C PHE A 90 0.56 -7.50 -0.39
N VAL A 91 1.39 -7.41 -1.43
CA VAL A 91 2.61 -8.24 -1.56
C VAL A 91 3.59 -7.93 -0.44
N GLN A 92 3.83 -6.66 -0.15
CA GLN A 92 4.68 -6.25 0.99
C GLN A 92 4.11 -6.72 2.33
N MET A 93 2.81 -6.50 2.55
CA MET A 93 2.13 -6.95 3.77
C MET A 93 2.23 -8.47 3.95
N SER A 94 2.00 -9.25 2.90
CA SER A 94 2.11 -10.72 2.95
C SER A 94 3.51 -11.18 3.27
N ARG A 95 4.54 -10.53 2.72
CA ARG A 95 5.93 -10.83 3.00
C ARG A 95 6.29 -10.58 4.47
N ILE A 96 5.85 -9.45 5.02
CA ILE A 96 6.04 -9.14 6.44
C ILE A 96 5.32 -10.18 7.30
N ARG A 97 4.07 -10.53 6.96
CA ARG A 97 3.29 -11.54 7.68
C ARG A 97 3.98 -12.91 7.67
N GLU A 98 4.45 -13.37 6.52
CA GLU A 98 5.18 -14.64 6.39
C GLU A 98 6.46 -14.64 7.23
N SER A 99 7.22 -13.54 7.19
CA SER A 99 8.42 -13.37 8.03
C SER A 99 8.11 -13.44 9.51
N LEU A 100 7.01 -12.83 9.97
CA LEU A 100 6.58 -12.88 11.37
C LEU A 100 6.11 -14.28 11.78
N LEU A 101 5.44 -15.02 10.90
CA LEU A 101 5.08 -16.42 11.15
C LEU A 101 6.32 -17.30 11.31
N ASP A 102 7.39 -17.00 10.57
CA ASP A 102 8.72 -17.64 10.72
C ASP A 102 9.50 -17.13 11.95
N LYS A 103 8.88 -16.31 12.81
CA LYS A 103 9.50 -15.67 13.98
C LYS A 103 10.67 -14.73 13.65
N LYS A 104 10.68 -14.17 12.45
CA LYS A 104 11.67 -13.20 11.99
C LYS A 104 11.04 -11.80 12.00
N VAL A 105 11.55 -10.90 12.84
CA VAL A 105 11.02 -9.54 12.98
C VAL A 105 11.73 -8.50 12.13
N THR A 106 12.81 -8.87 11.47
CA THR A 106 13.70 -7.95 10.74
C THR A 106 12.99 -7.15 9.67
N GLU A 107 12.13 -7.80 8.86
CA GLU A 107 11.39 -7.13 7.77
C GLU A 107 10.32 -6.17 8.33
N ALA A 108 9.62 -6.58 9.39
CA ALA A 108 8.64 -5.75 10.06
C ALA A 108 9.29 -4.48 10.65
N LEU A 109 10.44 -4.61 11.32
CA LEU A 109 11.18 -3.49 11.88
C LEU A 109 11.73 -2.55 10.79
N ALA A 110 12.23 -3.10 9.68
CA ALA A 110 12.69 -2.31 8.55
C ALA A 110 11.53 -1.48 7.96
N TRP A 111 10.38 -2.10 7.73
CA TRP A 111 9.18 -1.41 7.25
C TRP A 111 8.72 -0.32 8.22
N CYS A 112 8.70 -0.59 9.52
CA CYS A 112 8.35 0.41 10.56
C CYS A 112 9.33 1.58 10.56
N ALA A 113 10.62 1.34 10.34
CA ALA A 113 11.62 2.40 10.27
C ALA A 113 11.43 3.31 9.05
N GLU A 114 11.08 2.73 7.90
CA GLU A 114 10.78 3.46 6.67
C GLU A 114 9.50 4.29 6.79
N ASN A 115 8.46 3.74 7.43
CA ASN A 115 7.14 4.35 7.58
C ASN A 115 6.92 5.07 8.92
N LYS A 116 7.99 5.41 9.63
CA LYS A 116 7.95 5.99 10.99
C LYS A 116 7.09 7.24 11.10
N LYS A 117 7.07 8.09 10.07
CA LYS A 117 6.26 9.34 10.06
C LYS A 117 4.75 9.03 10.05
N ASP A 118 4.33 8.09 9.22
CA ASP A 118 2.93 7.73 9.05
C ASP A 118 2.42 6.93 10.25
N LEU A 119 3.26 6.03 10.79
CA LEU A 119 2.96 5.31 12.03
C LEU A 119 2.77 6.26 13.21
N ARG A 120 3.59 7.31 13.35
CA ARG A 120 3.42 8.34 14.38
C ARG A 120 2.11 9.12 14.22
N ARG A 121 1.76 9.44 12.99
CA ARG A 121 0.51 10.16 12.70
C ARG A 121 -0.73 9.33 13.03
N MET A 122 -0.65 8.01 12.89
CA MET A 122 -1.73 7.07 13.22
C MET A 122 -1.73 6.64 14.69
N GLU A 123 -0.86 7.20 15.56
CA GLU A 123 -0.70 6.85 16.98
C GLU A 123 -0.39 5.37 17.25
N VAL A 124 0.00 4.62 16.23
CA VAL A 124 0.32 3.17 16.34
C VAL A 124 1.69 2.93 16.97
N CYS A 125 2.52 3.97 17.10
CA CYS A 125 3.90 3.85 17.61
C CYS A 125 4.01 3.35 19.06
N HIS A 126 2.98 3.48 19.88
CA HIS A 126 3.02 3.01 21.27
C HIS A 126 3.05 1.48 21.41
N LEU A 127 2.60 0.73 20.40
CA LEU A 127 2.58 -0.73 20.44
C LEU A 127 3.95 -1.37 20.21
N PHE A 128 4.88 -0.67 19.55
CA PHE A 128 6.20 -1.23 19.20
C PHE A 128 7.36 -0.72 20.06
N HIS A 129 7.14 0.27 20.93
CA HIS A 129 8.17 0.79 21.86
C HIS A 129 8.05 0.22 23.28
N GLY A 130 7.20 -0.75 23.50
CA GLY A 130 6.86 -1.26 24.81
C GLY A 130 7.83 -2.27 25.42
N GLU A 131 9.04 -2.51 24.91
CA GLU A 131 9.99 -3.42 25.59
C GLU A 131 11.48 -3.20 25.21
N SER A 132 11.87 -1.99 24.88
CA SER A 132 13.29 -1.63 24.97
C SER A 132 13.44 -0.81 26.23
N GLY A 133 13.67 -1.51 27.35
CA GLY A 133 13.90 -0.87 28.64
C GLY A 133 15.16 -0.01 28.62
N GLU A 134 14.98 1.28 28.45
CA GLU A 134 15.85 2.28 29.04
C GLU A 134 15.11 2.84 30.24
N ARG A 135 15.41 2.25 31.37
CA ARG A 135 15.21 2.88 32.66
C ARG A 135 16.22 4.00 32.73
N ASP A 136 15.78 5.21 32.40
CA ASP A 136 16.51 6.40 32.79
C ASP A 136 16.46 6.48 34.29
N ALA A 137 17.59 6.11 34.86
CA ALA A 137 17.92 6.37 36.26
C ALA A 137 18.23 7.85 36.37
N ASP A 138 17.23 8.64 36.79
CA ASP A 138 17.45 9.92 37.40
C ASP A 138 16.59 10.00 38.66
N GLU A 139 17.15 9.49 39.73
CA GLU A 139 16.73 9.81 41.08
C GLU A 139 17.61 10.97 41.53
N PRO A 140 17.06 12.16 41.82
CA PRO A 140 17.79 13.12 42.62
C PRO A 140 17.65 12.73 44.11
N THR A 141 18.77 12.46 44.70
CA THR A 141 18.99 12.45 46.13
C THR A 141 18.63 13.79 46.77
N GLU A 142 17.65 13.81 47.68
CA GLU A 142 17.67 14.39 49.02
C GLU A 142 16.52 13.86 49.86
#